data_9e7c16d927d3e0aca4ed9befb52d4944
#
_entry.id   9e7c16d927d3e0aca4ed9befb52d4944
#
_cell.length_a   1.000
_cell.length_b   1.000
_cell.length_c   1.000
_cell.angle_alpha   90.00
_cell.angle_beta   90.00
_cell.angle_gamma   90.00
#
_symmetry.space_group_name_H-M   'P 1'
#
loop_
_entity.id
_entity.type
_entity.pdbx_description
1 polymer ?
#
loop_
_entity_poly.entity_id
_entity_poly.type
_entity_poly.pdbx_seq_one_letter_code
_entity_poly.pdbx_strand_id
1 'polypeptide(L)'
;MMHFLFILIQYLVPQHLLSRLAGRIASTRTAWLKNAIIRWFIRRYSVNMAEALHENADDYASFNDFFSRALKEKARPIDDGDDILVSPADGVISAIGDIANDLLIQAKGKHFELLELVGGDTEIA
;
A
#
# COMPACT_ATOMS: atom_id res chain seq x y z
N MET A 1 28.84 11.24 -4.79
CA MET A 1 29.04 10.54 -6.08
C MET A 1 28.00 9.44 -6.31
N MET A 2 27.69 8.58 -5.36
CA MET A 2 26.64 7.53 -5.48
C MET A 2 25.23 8.08 -5.75
N HIS A 3 24.81 9.18 -5.10
CA HIS A 3 23.48 9.77 -5.35
C HIS A 3 23.31 10.30 -6.78
N PHE A 4 24.35 10.89 -7.36
CA PHE A 4 24.28 11.40 -8.74
C PHE A 4 24.16 10.27 -9.77
N LEU A 5 24.90 9.17 -9.57
CA LEU A 5 24.80 7.98 -10.41
C LEU A 5 23.42 7.33 -10.31
N PHE A 6 22.84 7.27 -9.12
CA PHE A 6 21.50 6.76 -8.90
C PHE A 6 20.42 7.59 -9.62
N ILE A 7 20.53 8.93 -9.54
CA ILE A 7 19.63 9.85 -10.26
C ILE A 7 19.78 9.68 -11.78
N LEU A 8 21.01 9.58 -12.28
CA LEU A 8 21.27 9.39 -13.71
C LEU A 8 20.67 8.08 -14.23
N ILE A 9 20.80 6.99 -13.47
CA ILE A 9 20.19 5.70 -13.79
C ILE A 9 18.66 5.83 -13.84
N GLN A 10 18.04 6.57 -12.92
CA GLN A 10 16.58 6.79 -12.91
C GLN A 10 16.09 7.51 -14.18
N TYR A 11 16.87 8.46 -14.70
CA TYR A 11 16.55 9.15 -15.96
C TYR A 11 16.74 8.28 -17.20
N LEU A 12 17.72 7.37 -17.17
CA LEU A 12 17.99 6.46 -18.30
C LEU A 12 17.06 5.25 -18.36
N VAL A 13 16.48 4.88 -17.23
CA VAL A 13 15.56 3.74 -17.14
C VAL A 13 14.18 4.13 -17.67
N PRO A 14 13.68 3.47 -18.71
CA PRO A 14 12.35 3.75 -19.26
C PRO A 14 11.25 3.28 -18.27
N GLN A 15 10.87 4.15 -17.36
CA GLN A 15 9.92 3.86 -16.27
C GLN A 15 8.61 3.25 -16.79
N HIS A 16 8.09 3.76 -17.91
CA HIS A 16 6.86 3.24 -18.52
C HIS A 16 7.02 1.80 -19.05
N LEU A 17 8.21 1.48 -19.58
CA LEU A 17 8.48 0.12 -20.05
C LEU A 17 8.56 -0.85 -18.88
N LEU A 18 9.28 -0.47 -17.81
CA LEU A 18 9.37 -1.29 -16.58
C LEU A 18 8.00 -1.50 -15.93
N SER A 19 7.19 -0.45 -15.82
CA SER A 19 5.84 -0.56 -15.26
C SER A 19 4.95 -1.48 -16.10
N ARG A 20 5.03 -1.38 -17.44
CA ARG A 20 4.30 -2.29 -18.35
C ARG A 20 4.77 -3.73 -18.22
N LEU A 21 6.09 -3.94 -18.10
CA LEU A 21 6.66 -5.29 -17.94
C LEU A 21 6.24 -5.89 -16.60
N ALA A 22 6.37 -5.14 -15.52
CA ALA A 22 5.91 -5.55 -14.19
C ALA A 22 4.41 -5.87 -14.19
N GLY A 23 3.58 -5.04 -14.82
CA GLY A 23 2.15 -5.29 -14.98
C GLY A 23 1.84 -6.56 -15.76
N ARG A 24 2.58 -6.85 -16.84
CA ARG A 24 2.43 -8.10 -17.60
C ARG A 24 2.81 -9.33 -16.78
N ILE A 25 3.91 -9.26 -16.03
CA ILE A 25 4.33 -10.33 -15.13
C ILE A 25 3.27 -10.56 -14.03
N ALA A 26 2.81 -9.48 -13.40
CA ALA A 26 1.81 -9.56 -12.35
C ALA A 26 0.44 -10.07 -12.83
N SER A 27 0.12 -9.87 -14.10
CA SER A 27 -1.12 -10.34 -14.74
C SER A 27 -0.99 -11.72 -15.39
N THR A 28 0.19 -12.34 -15.34
CA THR A 28 0.38 -13.68 -15.94
C THR A 28 -0.52 -14.71 -15.28
N ARG A 29 -1.10 -15.60 -16.12
CA ARG A 29 -1.93 -16.74 -15.68
C ARG A 29 -1.18 -18.08 -15.75
N THR A 30 0.08 -18.05 -16.16
CA THR A 30 0.91 -19.26 -16.23
C THR A 30 1.13 -19.80 -14.82
N ALA A 31 0.58 -20.97 -14.52
CA ALA A 31 0.45 -21.51 -13.18
C ALA A 31 1.77 -21.55 -12.38
N TRP A 32 2.85 -22.09 -12.97
CA TRP A 32 4.13 -22.19 -12.29
C TRP A 32 4.72 -20.81 -11.95
N LEU A 33 4.58 -19.82 -12.85
CA LEU A 33 5.15 -18.49 -12.68
C LEU A 33 4.36 -17.67 -11.65
N LYS A 34 3.02 -17.62 -11.81
CA LYS A 34 2.17 -16.91 -10.85
C LYS A 34 2.33 -17.47 -9.44
N ASN A 35 2.31 -18.79 -9.28
CA ASN A 35 2.44 -19.43 -7.98
C ASN A 35 3.82 -19.21 -7.35
N ALA A 36 4.88 -19.19 -8.14
CA ALA A 36 6.21 -18.87 -7.65
C ALA A 36 6.29 -17.44 -7.11
N ILE A 37 5.73 -16.46 -7.85
CA ILE A 37 5.68 -15.05 -7.44
C ILE A 37 4.84 -14.88 -6.18
N ILE A 38 3.63 -15.45 -6.14
CA ILE A 38 2.71 -15.37 -5.00
C ILE A 38 3.37 -15.97 -3.74
N ARG A 39 3.90 -17.18 -3.82
CA ARG A 39 4.56 -17.85 -2.69
C ARG A 39 5.81 -17.12 -2.22
N TRP A 40 6.58 -16.53 -3.14
CA TRP A 40 7.71 -15.67 -2.78
C TRP A 40 7.24 -14.44 -2.02
N PHE A 41 6.20 -13.76 -2.50
CA PHE A 41 5.62 -12.58 -1.86
C PHE A 41 5.08 -12.88 -0.46
N ILE A 42 4.30 -13.96 -0.32
CA ILE A 42 3.77 -14.42 0.98
C ILE A 42 4.91 -14.58 2.00
N ARG A 43 5.99 -15.27 1.61
CA ARG A 43 7.13 -15.50 2.51
C ARG A 43 7.91 -14.22 2.80
N ARG A 44 8.12 -13.37 1.78
CA ARG A 44 8.94 -12.15 1.90
C ARG A 44 8.29 -11.11 2.81
N TYR A 45 6.96 -11.03 2.79
CA TYR A 45 6.18 -10.04 3.52
C TYR A 45 5.36 -10.63 4.67
N SER A 46 5.56 -11.91 4.97
CA SER A 46 4.84 -12.63 6.04
C SER A 46 3.32 -12.44 5.97
N VAL A 47 2.77 -12.57 4.75
CA VAL A 47 1.35 -12.34 4.51
C VAL A 47 0.51 -13.38 5.24
N ASN A 48 -0.43 -12.94 6.06
CA ASN A 48 -1.38 -13.81 6.75
C ASN A 48 -2.46 -14.30 5.79
N MET A 49 -2.29 -15.52 5.28
CA MET A 49 -3.25 -16.11 4.35
C MET A 49 -4.51 -16.65 5.04
N ALA A 50 -4.47 -16.86 6.36
CA ALA A 50 -5.66 -17.32 7.11
C ALA A 50 -6.81 -16.30 7.11
N GLU A 51 -6.51 -15.02 6.88
CA GLU A 51 -7.49 -13.94 6.75
C GLU A 51 -8.07 -13.82 5.34
N ALA A 52 -7.39 -14.37 4.33
CA ALA A 52 -7.84 -14.30 2.95
C ALA A 52 -9.04 -15.22 2.69
N LEU A 53 -9.94 -14.81 1.80
CA LEU A 53 -11.08 -15.62 1.39
C LEU A 53 -10.61 -16.96 0.79
N HIS A 54 -9.55 -16.92 -0.02
CA HIS A 54 -8.86 -18.09 -0.56
C HIS A 54 -7.48 -18.19 0.07
N GLU A 55 -7.23 -19.26 0.81
CA GLU A 55 -5.99 -19.42 1.57
C GLU A 55 -4.81 -19.95 0.73
N ASN A 56 -5.12 -20.62 -0.38
CA ASN A 56 -4.10 -21.22 -1.24
C ASN A 56 -3.67 -20.28 -2.37
N ALA A 57 -2.36 -20.20 -2.60
CA ALA A 57 -1.79 -19.43 -3.70
C ALA A 57 -2.28 -19.90 -5.08
N ASP A 58 -2.67 -21.16 -5.18
CA ASP A 58 -3.09 -21.79 -6.43
C ASP A 58 -4.49 -21.35 -6.89
N ASP A 59 -5.31 -20.86 -5.95
CA ASP A 59 -6.71 -20.46 -6.19
C ASP A 59 -6.81 -19.12 -6.94
N TYR A 60 -5.74 -18.34 -6.97
CA TYR A 60 -5.72 -17.04 -7.63
C TYR A 60 -5.38 -17.15 -9.12
N ALA A 61 -6.06 -16.40 -9.97
CA ALA A 61 -5.82 -16.39 -11.41
C ALA A 61 -4.49 -15.74 -11.80
N SER A 62 -4.00 -14.78 -11.02
CA SER A 62 -2.75 -14.04 -11.24
C SER A 62 -2.21 -13.47 -9.94
N PHE A 63 -1.01 -12.87 -9.97
CA PHE A 63 -0.48 -12.14 -8.82
C PHE A 63 -1.34 -10.90 -8.50
N ASN A 64 -1.88 -10.20 -9.50
CA ASN A 64 -2.77 -9.06 -9.28
C ASN A 64 -4.04 -9.48 -8.54
N ASP A 65 -4.61 -10.60 -8.90
CA ASP A 65 -5.80 -11.18 -8.24
C ASP A 65 -5.48 -11.53 -6.77
N PHE A 66 -4.34 -12.14 -6.52
CA PHE A 66 -3.84 -12.36 -5.16
C PHE A 66 -3.58 -11.04 -4.40
N PHE A 67 -3.00 -10.05 -5.04
CA PHE A 67 -2.63 -8.79 -4.40
C PHE A 67 -3.86 -7.99 -3.94
N SER A 68 -4.93 -8.02 -4.73
CA SER A 68 -6.23 -7.40 -4.42
C SER A 68 -7.25 -8.36 -3.81
N ARG A 69 -6.78 -9.44 -3.18
CA ARG A 69 -7.63 -10.51 -2.65
C ARG A 69 -8.67 -10.02 -1.66
N ALA A 70 -9.85 -10.61 -1.74
CA ALA A 70 -10.88 -10.43 -0.72
C ALA A 70 -10.46 -11.08 0.61
N LEU A 71 -10.82 -10.46 1.70
CA LEU A 71 -10.66 -11.00 3.05
C LEU A 71 -11.95 -11.72 3.48
N LYS A 72 -11.84 -12.59 4.46
CA LYS A 72 -12.98 -13.18 5.15
C LYS A 72 -13.78 -12.08 5.86
N GLU A 73 -15.08 -12.24 5.93
CA GLU A 73 -16.02 -11.24 6.45
C GLU A 73 -15.67 -10.71 7.86
N LYS A 74 -15.06 -11.55 8.69
CA LYS A 74 -14.66 -11.18 10.06
C LYS A 74 -13.18 -10.83 10.22
N ALA A 75 -12.42 -10.75 9.14
CA ALA A 75 -10.98 -10.46 9.21
C ALA A 75 -10.68 -9.01 9.61
N ARG A 76 -11.61 -8.10 9.38
CA ARG A 76 -11.53 -6.68 9.76
C ARG A 76 -12.86 -6.27 10.38
N PRO A 77 -13.06 -6.53 11.69
CA PRO A 77 -14.24 -6.04 12.38
C PRO A 77 -14.19 -4.51 12.43
N ILE A 78 -15.29 -3.88 12.07
CA ILE A 78 -15.48 -2.43 12.16
C ILE A 78 -16.33 -2.21 13.40
N ASP A 79 -15.86 -1.34 14.28
CA ASP A 79 -16.61 -0.90 15.44
C ASP A 79 -17.60 0.19 14.99
N ASP A 80 -18.84 0.09 15.41
CA ASP A 80 -19.96 0.99 15.06
C ASP A 80 -20.37 1.93 16.20
N GLY A 81 -19.54 2.06 17.25
CA GLY A 81 -19.78 2.97 18.36
C GLY A 81 -19.77 4.45 17.91
N ASP A 82 -20.73 5.24 18.42
CA ASP A 82 -20.92 6.65 18.03
C ASP A 82 -19.69 7.54 18.30
N ASP A 83 -18.86 7.18 19.29
CA ASP A 83 -17.67 7.93 19.70
C ASP A 83 -16.36 7.30 19.21
N ILE A 84 -16.41 6.41 18.21
CA ILE A 84 -15.27 5.67 17.71
C ILE A 84 -14.90 6.10 16.30
N LEU A 85 -13.62 6.44 16.08
CA LEU A 85 -13.04 6.63 14.77
C LEU A 85 -12.26 5.39 14.38
N VAL A 86 -12.66 4.74 13.28
CA VAL A 86 -11.96 3.59 12.74
C VAL A 86 -10.95 4.00 11.67
N SER A 87 -9.83 3.29 11.59
CA SER A 87 -8.85 3.51 10.52
C SER A 87 -9.42 3.09 9.17
N PRO A 88 -9.30 3.92 8.11
CA PRO A 88 -9.79 3.57 6.78
C PRO A 88 -8.96 2.49 6.08
N ALA A 89 -7.78 2.16 6.62
CA ALA A 89 -6.87 1.17 6.05
C ALA A 89 -6.03 0.51 7.14
N ASP A 90 -5.54 -0.69 6.86
CA ASP A 90 -4.54 -1.33 7.69
C ASP A 90 -3.23 -0.53 7.68
N GLY A 91 -2.63 -0.36 8.85
CA GLY A 91 -1.38 0.38 8.94
C GLY A 91 -0.83 0.43 10.36
N VAL A 92 0.23 1.20 10.50
CA VAL A 92 0.87 1.47 11.79
C VAL A 92 0.89 2.97 12.01
N ILE A 93 0.46 3.40 13.20
CA ILE A 93 0.56 4.81 13.58
C ILE A 93 2.05 5.15 13.73
N SER A 94 2.56 5.99 12.83
CA SER A 94 3.97 6.42 12.85
C SER A 94 4.19 7.67 13.68
N ALA A 95 3.17 8.52 13.81
CA ALA A 95 3.18 9.71 14.64
C ALA A 95 1.75 10.07 15.05
N ILE A 96 1.61 10.61 16.24
CA ILE A 96 0.37 11.18 16.79
C ILE A 96 0.72 12.36 17.68
N GLY A 97 -0.05 13.41 17.66
CA GLY A 97 0.18 14.61 18.48
C GLY A 97 -0.81 15.72 18.14
N ASP A 98 -0.70 16.81 18.89
CA ASP A 98 -1.53 17.98 18.68
C ASP A 98 -1.08 18.78 17.45
N ILE A 99 -2.02 19.49 16.83
CA ILE A 99 -1.72 20.46 15.78
C ILE A 99 -1.26 21.75 16.47
N ALA A 100 -0.01 22.15 16.25
CA ALA A 100 0.56 23.35 16.82
C ALA A 100 0.95 24.33 15.71
N ASN A 101 0.51 25.59 15.82
CA ASN A 101 0.79 26.65 14.85
C ASN A 101 0.44 26.26 13.41
N ASP A 102 -0.72 25.63 13.19
CA ASP A 102 -1.21 25.15 11.91
C ASP A 102 -0.31 24.11 11.21
N LEU A 103 0.72 23.61 11.90
CA LEU A 103 1.61 22.58 11.39
C LEU A 103 1.14 21.19 11.82
N LEU A 104 0.89 20.35 10.82
CA LEU A 104 0.59 18.95 11.00
C LEU A 104 1.87 18.13 11.23
N ILE A 105 1.65 16.96 11.78
CA ILE A 105 2.67 15.96 12.02
C ILE A 105 3.47 15.68 10.73
N GLN A 106 4.79 15.62 10.86
CA GLN A 106 5.70 15.30 9.78
C GLN A 106 5.43 13.89 9.22
N ALA A 107 5.19 13.81 7.92
CA ALA A 107 5.13 12.55 7.18
C ALA A 107 6.15 12.54 6.05
N LYS A 108 6.87 11.43 5.88
CA LYS A 108 7.87 11.23 4.81
C LYS A 108 8.92 12.36 4.73
N GLY A 109 9.31 12.94 5.87
CA GLY A 109 10.29 14.03 5.94
C GLY A 109 9.76 15.41 5.49
N LYS A 110 8.44 15.58 5.39
CA LYS A 110 7.80 16.85 5.03
C LYS A 110 6.83 17.27 6.12
N HIS A 111 6.76 18.58 6.36
CA HIS A 111 5.70 19.19 7.16
C HIS A 111 4.57 19.61 6.24
N PHE A 112 3.36 19.52 6.72
CA PHE A 112 2.15 19.92 6.02
C PHE A 112 1.43 20.98 6.85
N GLU A 113 0.94 22.02 6.20
CA GLU A 113 0.02 22.96 6.83
C GLU A 113 -1.40 22.39 6.79
N LEU A 114 -2.15 22.60 7.87
CA LEU A 114 -3.52 22.09 7.95
C LEU A 114 -4.38 22.61 6.81
N LEU A 115 -4.27 23.91 6.52
CA LEU A 115 -5.02 24.56 5.45
C LEU A 115 -4.73 23.94 4.07
N GLU A 116 -3.47 23.61 3.77
CA GLU A 116 -3.12 22.94 2.52
C GLU A 116 -3.71 21.52 2.44
N LEU A 117 -3.71 20.80 3.56
CA LEU A 117 -4.22 19.43 3.61
C LEU A 117 -5.73 19.36 3.36
N VAL A 118 -6.50 20.34 3.85
CA VAL A 118 -7.95 20.43 3.61
C VAL A 118 -8.31 21.20 2.35
N GLY A 119 -7.33 21.42 1.44
CA GLY A 119 -7.55 22.02 0.13
C GLY A 119 -7.81 23.53 0.16
N GLY A 120 -7.37 24.22 1.20
CA GLY A 120 -7.52 25.67 1.36
C GLY A 120 -8.87 26.09 1.98
N ASP A 121 -9.62 25.14 2.50
CA ASP A 121 -10.90 25.43 3.18
C ASP A 121 -10.66 25.91 4.62
N THR A 122 -10.90 27.20 4.86
CA THR A 122 -10.70 27.84 6.16
C THR A 122 -11.82 27.54 7.17
N GLU A 123 -12.93 26.93 6.77
CA GLU A 123 -13.98 26.50 7.70
C GLU A 123 -13.68 25.13 8.31
N ILE A 124 -12.84 24.34 7.64
CA ILE A 124 -12.42 23.00 8.10
C ILE A 124 -11.08 23.07 8.85
N ALA A 125 -10.22 24.03 8.53
CA ALA A 125 -8.92 24.23 9.17
C ALA A 125 -9.08 25.03 10.48
#